data_72ffac0dae2f0bf3ebb47128e9c4bae6
#
_entry.id   72ffac0dae2f0bf3ebb47128e9c4bae6
#
_cell.length_a   1.000
_cell.length_b   1.000
_cell.length_c   1.000
_cell.angle_alpha   90.00
_cell.angle_beta   90.00
_cell.angle_gamma   90.00
#
_symmetry.space_group_name_H-M   'P 1'
#
loop_
_entity.id
_entity.type
_entity.pdbx_description
1 polymer ?
#
loop_
_entity_poly.entity_id
_entity_poly.type
_entity_poly.pdbx_seq_one_letter_code
_entity_poly.pdbx_strand_id
1 'polypeptide(L)'
;MFKWARHISRIIKVGYTLSKHDALIDMLELFGDRPKALSQLSKFNRKHDVNGKPETRLVIALQDLGPSFIKIGQALATRPDIIGPEVALDLLKLQDNVPPFPESQARDIIEDDLGASIEELFDEFEKTPIAAASIAQVHMAKTPEGNKVAVKVLRPGIAKAFGRDLEAFRWLAGIFEFFSSEARRLRPTKVVDTIAEVIALEMDLRIEAAAAAELKHNTKDNPYYDVPSVDWDRTSRQVLTTNWVDGISFKKLDEIKKAGLDPNKLAENLVQGFLGQALNDGFFHADLHQGNLFACKGNKVTAIDFGIMGRIDLKTRKGLADILYGFAHQDYDRIAKAHFDLGYVPADQDYTKFKQAIRAIGEPVVGKPLREISAGRLLGQLFETTATFNMHTQPQLILLQKTMVTAEGVALNLNPDINMWEASRPVIEKWVSENLSPIAILKEGAKTTFETLARLPQIIEDVEQVIHQMPEMQSKSARRRSSLKLFMYGIVGGLLGSAIGYSLYMLLIN
;
A
#
# COMPACT_ATOMS: atom_id res chain seq x y z
N MET A 1 -35.47 -18.52 -6.66
CA MET A 1 -35.11 -19.94 -6.63
C MET A 1 -33.76 -20.25 -7.30
N PHE A 2 -33.22 -19.44 -8.21
CA PHE A 2 -32.00 -19.77 -9.00
C PHE A 2 -30.66 -19.20 -8.50
N LYS A 3 -30.61 -18.44 -7.40
CA LYS A 3 -29.34 -17.84 -6.94
C LYS A 3 -28.32 -18.90 -6.49
N TRP A 4 -28.74 -19.87 -5.71
CA TRP A 4 -27.85 -20.95 -5.21
C TRP A 4 -27.26 -21.82 -6.33
N ALA A 5 -28.05 -22.13 -7.37
CA ALA A 5 -27.59 -22.92 -8.51
C ALA A 5 -26.47 -22.18 -9.29
N ARG A 6 -26.59 -20.87 -9.41
CA ARG A 6 -25.55 -20.02 -10.00
C ARG A 6 -24.28 -19.99 -9.18
N HIS A 7 -24.40 -19.89 -7.84
CA HIS A 7 -23.23 -19.94 -6.95
C HIS A 7 -22.53 -21.29 -7.02
N ILE A 8 -23.27 -22.39 -7.00
CA ILE A 8 -22.71 -23.74 -7.15
C ILE A 8 -21.98 -23.89 -8.49
N SER A 9 -22.62 -23.52 -9.60
CA SER A 9 -21.98 -23.58 -10.94
C SER A 9 -20.67 -22.79 -10.98
N ARG A 10 -20.65 -21.58 -10.37
CA ARG A 10 -19.44 -20.76 -10.31
C ARG A 10 -18.33 -21.40 -9.48
N ILE A 11 -18.69 -21.93 -8.30
CA ILE A 11 -17.75 -22.62 -7.41
C ILE A 11 -17.18 -23.89 -8.06
N ILE A 12 -18.03 -24.67 -8.76
CA ILE A 12 -17.57 -25.84 -9.51
C ILE A 12 -16.55 -25.43 -10.58
N LYS A 13 -16.83 -24.35 -11.34
CA LYS A 13 -15.90 -23.82 -12.35
C LYS A 13 -14.57 -23.42 -11.71
N VAL A 14 -14.60 -22.70 -10.60
CA VAL A 14 -13.39 -22.28 -9.86
C VAL A 14 -12.62 -23.51 -9.36
N GLY A 15 -13.30 -24.43 -8.68
CA GLY A 15 -12.69 -25.67 -8.18
C GLY A 15 -12.09 -26.53 -9.28
N TYR A 16 -12.77 -26.65 -10.42
CA TYR A 16 -12.25 -27.36 -11.59
C TYR A 16 -10.98 -26.70 -12.15
N THR A 17 -10.98 -25.36 -12.31
CA THR A 17 -9.80 -24.66 -12.82
C THR A 17 -8.63 -24.75 -11.86
N LEU A 18 -8.84 -24.56 -10.56
CA LEU A 18 -7.82 -24.74 -9.53
C LEU A 18 -7.25 -26.17 -9.53
N SER A 19 -8.14 -27.17 -9.65
CA SER A 19 -7.74 -28.59 -9.71
C SER A 19 -6.95 -28.91 -10.99
N LYS A 20 -7.33 -28.34 -12.14
CA LYS A 20 -6.63 -28.48 -13.41
C LYS A 20 -5.17 -28.03 -13.32
N HIS A 21 -4.89 -27.02 -12.52
CA HIS A 21 -3.54 -26.45 -12.32
C HIS A 21 -2.86 -26.95 -11.04
N ASP A 22 -3.42 -27.95 -10.36
CA ASP A 22 -2.94 -28.46 -9.05
C ASP A 22 -2.85 -27.38 -7.94
N ALA A 23 -3.55 -26.26 -8.13
CA ALA A 23 -3.56 -25.11 -7.22
C ALA A 23 -4.62 -25.21 -6.13
N LEU A 24 -5.50 -26.22 -6.19
CA LEU A 24 -6.59 -26.39 -5.20
C LEU A 24 -6.05 -26.70 -3.80
N ILE A 25 -4.97 -27.48 -3.73
CA ILE A 25 -4.33 -27.85 -2.47
C ILE A 25 -3.64 -26.65 -1.87
N ASP A 26 -2.88 -25.91 -2.68
CA ASP A 26 -2.18 -24.69 -2.27
C ASP A 26 -3.18 -23.66 -1.71
N MET A 27 -4.33 -23.49 -2.36
CA MET A 27 -5.38 -22.60 -1.90
C MET A 27 -6.07 -23.08 -0.59
N LEU A 28 -6.22 -24.39 -0.40
CA LEU A 28 -6.84 -24.94 0.81
C LEU A 28 -5.88 -24.91 2.02
N GLU A 29 -4.57 -25.01 1.79
CA GLU A 29 -3.55 -24.84 2.82
C GLU A 29 -3.55 -23.42 3.42
N LEU A 30 -4.01 -22.40 2.67
CA LEU A 30 -4.22 -21.04 3.19
C LEU A 30 -5.30 -20.95 4.27
N PHE A 31 -6.26 -21.90 4.30
CA PHE A 31 -7.40 -21.88 5.22
C PHE A 31 -7.33 -22.89 6.36
N GLY A 32 -6.17 -23.55 6.59
CA GLY A 32 -5.95 -24.45 7.71
C GLY A 32 -5.51 -25.87 7.34
N ASP A 33 -5.35 -26.73 8.35
CA ASP A 33 -4.83 -28.09 8.22
C ASP A 33 -5.45 -28.92 7.09
N ARG A 34 -4.59 -29.68 6.39
CA ARG A 34 -4.95 -30.59 5.28
C ARG A 34 -6.14 -31.49 5.62
N PRO A 35 -7.30 -31.31 5.00
CA PRO A 35 -8.37 -32.30 5.14
C PRO A 35 -7.89 -33.59 4.49
N LYS A 36 -7.72 -34.65 5.29
CA LYS A 36 -7.28 -35.98 4.83
C LYS A 36 -8.09 -36.55 3.65
N ALA A 37 -9.32 -36.11 3.50
CA ALA A 37 -10.18 -36.47 2.37
C ALA A 37 -9.78 -35.87 1.03
N LEU A 38 -9.14 -34.69 1.02
CA LEU A 38 -8.72 -33.98 -0.21
C LEU A 38 -7.39 -34.48 -0.77
N SER A 39 -6.53 -35.08 0.07
CA SER A 39 -5.30 -35.73 -0.39
C SER A 39 -5.56 -36.95 -1.30
N GLN A 40 -6.77 -37.51 -1.26
CA GLN A 40 -7.16 -38.55 -2.18
C GLN A 40 -7.64 -38.05 -3.54
N LEU A 41 -8.20 -36.83 -3.61
CA LEU A 41 -8.60 -36.20 -4.85
C LEU A 41 -7.39 -35.75 -5.69
N SER A 42 -6.29 -35.37 -5.06
CA SER A 42 -5.04 -35.01 -5.76
C SER A 42 -4.39 -36.19 -6.49
N LYS A 43 -4.64 -37.42 -6.06
CA LYS A 43 -4.12 -38.63 -6.73
C LYS A 43 -4.82 -38.92 -8.07
N PHE A 44 -6.02 -38.40 -8.28
CA PHE A 44 -6.79 -38.68 -9.50
C PHE A 44 -6.35 -37.81 -10.71
N ASN A 45 -5.66 -36.69 -10.50
CA ASN A 45 -5.35 -35.72 -11.58
C ASN A 45 -3.86 -35.59 -11.93
N ARG A 46 -2.99 -36.49 -11.46
CA ARG A 46 -1.54 -36.48 -11.71
C ARG A 46 -1.09 -36.79 -13.14
N LYS A 47 -1.91 -36.53 -14.16
CA LYS A 47 -1.57 -36.86 -15.56
C LYS A 47 -1.10 -35.67 -16.42
N HIS A 48 -0.98 -34.47 -15.86
CA HIS A 48 -0.36 -33.36 -16.57
C HIS A 48 0.90 -32.92 -15.85
N ASP A 49 2.01 -33.22 -16.49
CA ASP A 49 3.35 -32.75 -16.15
C ASP A 49 3.38 -31.22 -16.39
N VAL A 50 2.90 -30.45 -15.43
CA VAL A 50 3.08 -29.01 -15.43
C VAL A 50 4.47 -28.76 -14.84
N ASN A 51 5.47 -28.59 -15.70
CA ASN A 51 6.85 -28.22 -15.37
C ASN A 51 6.92 -26.81 -14.73
N GLY A 52 6.17 -26.57 -13.65
CA GLY A 52 6.15 -25.32 -12.92
C GLY A 52 6.39 -25.56 -11.44
N LYS A 53 7.13 -24.67 -10.80
CA LYS A 53 7.23 -24.63 -9.34
C LYS A 53 5.83 -24.50 -8.75
N PRO A 54 5.51 -25.08 -7.59
CA PRO A 54 4.20 -24.98 -6.94
C PRO A 54 3.65 -23.54 -6.89
N GLU A 55 4.53 -22.60 -6.65
CA GLU A 55 4.32 -21.16 -6.57
C GLU A 55 3.68 -20.53 -7.83
N THR A 56 3.90 -21.15 -9.02
CA THR A 56 3.39 -20.62 -10.29
C THR A 56 1.97 -21.14 -10.61
N ARG A 57 1.53 -22.22 -9.99
CA ARG A 57 0.26 -22.89 -10.28
C ARG A 57 -0.95 -22.06 -9.93
N LEU A 58 -0.94 -21.45 -8.74
CA LEU A 58 -2.02 -20.57 -8.29
C LEU A 58 -2.15 -19.35 -9.20
N VAL A 59 -1.02 -18.74 -9.58
CA VAL A 59 -0.98 -17.59 -10.50
C VAL A 59 -1.63 -17.94 -11.85
N ILE A 60 -1.23 -19.08 -12.45
CA ILE A 60 -1.80 -19.55 -13.73
C ILE A 60 -3.30 -19.85 -13.60
N ALA A 61 -3.71 -20.49 -12.51
CA ALA A 61 -5.12 -20.80 -12.27
C ALA A 61 -5.98 -19.51 -12.15
N LEU A 62 -5.48 -18.49 -11.47
CA LEU A 62 -6.17 -17.21 -11.34
C LEU A 62 -6.25 -16.46 -12.67
N GLN A 63 -5.21 -16.53 -13.50
CA GLN A 63 -5.22 -15.98 -14.85
C GLN A 63 -6.27 -16.68 -15.74
N ASP A 64 -6.36 -18.02 -15.71
CA ASP A 64 -7.36 -18.80 -16.45
C ASP A 64 -8.81 -18.52 -15.99
N LEU A 65 -9.00 -18.16 -14.72
CA LEU A 65 -10.30 -17.77 -14.18
C LEU A 65 -10.76 -16.40 -14.66
N GLY A 66 -9.84 -15.56 -15.14
CA GLY A 66 -10.11 -14.29 -15.79
C GLY A 66 -9.89 -13.05 -14.92
N PRO A 67 -10.25 -11.85 -15.45
CA PRO A 67 -9.90 -10.56 -14.88
C PRO A 67 -10.26 -10.37 -13.40
N SER A 68 -11.45 -10.83 -12.99
CA SER A 68 -11.89 -10.75 -11.59
C SER A 68 -10.93 -11.48 -10.65
N PHE A 69 -10.46 -12.65 -11.05
CA PHE A 69 -9.57 -13.47 -10.21
C PHE A 69 -8.14 -12.94 -10.22
N ILE A 70 -7.67 -12.39 -11.34
CA ILE A 70 -6.38 -11.70 -11.39
C ILE A 70 -6.38 -10.56 -10.36
N LYS A 71 -7.42 -9.75 -10.36
CA LYS A 71 -7.50 -8.60 -9.43
C LYS A 71 -7.71 -9.03 -7.98
N ILE A 72 -8.54 -10.05 -7.72
CA ILE A 72 -8.65 -10.65 -6.38
C ILE A 72 -7.27 -11.15 -5.89
N GLY A 73 -6.52 -11.82 -6.75
CA GLY A 73 -5.17 -12.28 -6.42
C GLY A 73 -4.21 -11.11 -6.12
N GLN A 74 -4.26 -10.05 -6.91
CA GLN A 74 -3.47 -8.83 -6.67
C GLN A 74 -3.87 -8.14 -5.36
N ALA A 75 -5.16 -8.03 -5.06
CA ALA A 75 -5.65 -7.50 -3.79
C ALA A 75 -5.18 -8.36 -2.61
N LEU A 76 -5.24 -9.70 -2.73
CA LEU A 76 -4.69 -10.61 -1.73
C LEU A 76 -3.17 -10.46 -1.56
N ALA A 77 -2.43 -10.24 -2.63
CA ALA A 77 -0.98 -10.01 -2.58
C ALA A 77 -0.59 -8.80 -1.69
N THR A 78 -1.49 -7.82 -1.53
CA THR A 78 -1.29 -6.68 -0.61
C THR A 78 -1.65 -6.99 0.84
N ARG A 79 -2.17 -8.20 1.12
CA ARG A 79 -2.69 -8.63 2.43
C ARG A 79 -2.02 -9.92 2.93
N PRO A 80 -0.70 -9.90 3.15
CA PRO A 80 0.03 -11.06 3.65
C PRO A 80 -0.41 -11.49 5.07
N ASP A 81 -1.09 -10.64 5.79
CA ASP A 81 -1.75 -10.93 7.05
C ASP A 81 -2.88 -11.97 6.91
N ILE A 82 -3.47 -12.08 5.71
CA ILE A 82 -4.56 -13.02 5.41
C ILE A 82 -4.02 -14.33 4.83
N ILE A 83 -3.09 -14.24 3.86
CA ILE A 83 -2.67 -15.38 3.03
C ILE A 83 -1.26 -15.89 3.32
N GLY A 84 -0.57 -15.25 4.24
CA GLY A 84 0.85 -15.51 4.51
C GLY A 84 1.80 -14.82 3.52
N PRO A 85 3.05 -14.55 3.96
CA PRO A 85 4.02 -13.80 3.16
C PRO A 85 4.46 -14.52 1.89
N GLU A 86 4.61 -15.85 1.91
CA GLU A 86 5.06 -16.64 0.76
C GLU A 86 4.06 -16.58 -0.39
N VAL A 87 2.79 -16.83 -0.11
CA VAL A 87 1.72 -16.78 -1.13
C VAL A 87 1.51 -15.35 -1.64
N ALA A 88 1.60 -14.35 -0.75
CA ALA A 88 1.53 -12.96 -1.16
C ALA A 88 2.62 -12.61 -2.19
N LEU A 89 3.87 -13.06 -1.96
CA LEU A 89 4.99 -12.87 -2.90
C LEU A 89 4.74 -13.54 -4.25
N ASP A 90 4.09 -14.71 -4.27
CA ASP A 90 3.77 -15.40 -5.53
C ASP A 90 2.67 -14.68 -6.31
N LEU A 91 1.63 -14.23 -5.62
CA LEU A 91 0.54 -13.47 -6.23
C LEU A 91 0.99 -12.12 -6.81
N LEU A 92 2.14 -11.57 -6.37
CA LEU A 92 2.74 -10.39 -7.01
C LEU A 92 3.18 -10.64 -8.46
N LYS A 93 3.32 -11.89 -8.88
CA LYS A 93 3.65 -12.27 -10.26
C LYS A 93 2.44 -12.21 -11.21
N LEU A 94 1.22 -11.97 -10.68
CA LEU A 94 0.02 -11.82 -11.51
C LEU A 94 0.15 -10.61 -12.45
N GLN A 95 0.15 -10.87 -13.75
CA GLN A 95 0.22 -9.85 -14.78
C GLN A 95 -1.17 -9.47 -15.30
N ASP A 96 -1.35 -8.19 -15.58
CA ASP A 96 -2.61 -7.60 -16.09
C ASP A 96 -2.78 -7.68 -17.61
N ASN A 97 -2.19 -8.68 -18.26
CA ASN A 97 -2.22 -8.78 -19.72
C ASN A 97 -3.54 -9.41 -20.22
N VAL A 98 -4.55 -8.60 -20.37
CA VAL A 98 -5.89 -9.01 -20.86
C VAL A 98 -6.20 -8.30 -22.18
N PRO A 99 -6.76 -8.99 -23.21
CA PRO A 99 -7.11 -8.37 -24.47
C PRO A 99 -8.04 -7.14 -24.29
N PRO A 100 -7.89 -6.09 -25.11
CA PRO A 100 -8.76 -4.94 -25.03
C PRO A 100 -10.21 -5.31 -25.37
N PHE A 101 -11.16 -4.53 -24.84
CA PHE A 101 -12.56 -4.61 -25.23
C PHE A 101 -12.87 -3.62 -26.38
N PRO A 102 -13.98 -3.79 -27.13
CA PRO A 102 -14.31 -2.94 -28.27
C PRO A 102 -14.37 -1.46 -27.91
N GLU A 103 -13.82 -0.61 -28.77
CA GLU A 103 -13.82 0.85 -28.61
C GLU A 103 -15.24 1.43 -28.47
N SER A 104 -16.23 0.89 -29.20
CA SER A 104 -17.62 1.32 -29.07
C SER A 104 -18.13 1.22 -27.62
N GLN A 105 -17.76 0.15 -26.91
CA GLN A 105 -18.14 0.02 -25.50
C GLN A 105 -17.39 1.02 -24.58
N ALA A 106 -16.18 1.42 -24.96
CA ALA A 106 -15.47 2.47 -24.22
C ALA A 106 -16.17 3.82 -24.40
N ARG A 107 -16.61 4.14 -25.64
CA ARG A 107 -17.39 5.33 -25.92
C ARG A 107 -18.69 5.35 -25.13
N ASP A 108 -19.48 4.27 -25.22
CA ASP A 108 -20.74 4.16 -24.48
C ASP A 108 -20.56 4.45 -22.98
N ILE A 109 -19.50 3.89 -22.35
CA ILE A 109 -19.21 4.12 -20.94
C ILE A 109 -18.82 5.57 -20.66
N ILE A 110 -18.00 6.18 -21.51
CA ILE A 110 -17.56 7.58 -21.35
C ILE A 110 -18.77 8.51 -21.45
N GLU A 111 -19.60 8.33 -22.49
CA GLU A 111 -20.77 9.16 -22.72
C GLU A 111 -21.83 9.00 -21.64
N ASP A 112 -22.10 7.75 -21.20
CA ASP A 112 -23.04 7.46 -20.12
C ASP A 112 -22.57 8.05 -18.76
N ASP A 113 -21.27 7.95 -18.46
CA ASP A 113 -20.75 8.29 -17.12
C ASP A 113 -20.41 9.79 -17.00
N LEU A 114 -20.07 10.47 -18.11
CA LEU A 114 -19.77 11.90 -18.16
C LEU A 114 -20.97 12.74 -18.64
N GLY A 115 -21.98 12.14 -19.25
CA GLY A 115 -23.22 12.81 -19.66
C GLY A 115 -23.07 13.73 -20.87
N ALA A 116 -22.03 13.55 -21.69
CA ALA A 116 -21.76 14.30 -22.92
C ALA A 116 -21.22 13.38 -24.00
N SER A 117 -21.38 13.75 -25.28
CA SER A 117 -20.87 12.96 -26.39
C SER A 117 -19.34 12.98 -26.44
N ILE A 118 -18.74 11.96 -27.06
CA ILE A 118 -17.28 11.91 -27.23
C ILE A 118 -16.76 13.15 -27.97
N GLU A 119 -17.51 13.61 -28.98
CA GLU A 119 -17.18 14.75 -29.83
C GLU A 119 -17.25 16.09 -29.06
N GLU A 120 -18.06 16.16 -28.00
CA GLU A 120 -18.08 17.31 -27.06
C GLU A 120 -16.93 17.27 -26.04
N LEU A 121 -16.56 16.04 -25.64
CA LEU A 121 -15.51 15.84 -24.62
C LEU A 121 -14.10 15.90 -25.22
N PHE A 122 -13.92 15.43 -26.46
CA PHE A 122 -12.61 15.29 -27.10
C PHE A 122 -12.68 15.62 -28.61
N ASP A 123 -11.76 16.45 -29.11
CA ASP A 123 -11.58 16.71 -30.54
C ASP A 123 -11.09 15.44 -31.27
N GLU A 124 -10.24 14.66 -30.60
CA GLU A 124 -9.71 13.40 -31.14
C GLU A 124 -9.76 12.33 -30.04
N PHE A 125 -10.28 11.14 -30.40
CA PHE A 125 -10.27 9.98 -29.51
C PHE A 125 -9.78 8.75 -30.28
N GLU A 126 -8.62 8.23 -29.89
CA GLU A 126 -7.98 7.09 -30.55
C GLU A 126 -8.77 5.80 -30.37
N LYS A 127 -9.12 5.13 -31.49
CA LYS A 127 -9.90 3.89 -31.48
C LYS A 127 -9.16 2.73 -30.83
N THR A 128 -7.84 2.66 -31.07
CA THR A 128 -7.00 1.59 -30.53
C THR A 128 -6.48 2.01 -29.15
N PRO A 129 -6.77 1.24 -28.09
CA PRO A 129 -6.21 1.55 -26.79
C PRO A 129 -4.70 1.37 -26.80
N ILE A 130 -4.00 2.25 -26.10
CA ILE A 130 -2.53 2.20 -25.91
C ILE A 130 -2.11 1.17 -24.88
N ALA A 131 -3.00 0.83 -23.95
CA ALA A 131 -2.82 -0.18 -22.93
C ALA A 131 -4.15 -0.84 -22.56
N ALA A 132 -4.10 -2.11 -22.19
CA ALA A 132 -5.24 -2.84 -21.67
C ALA A 132 -4.81 -3.66 -20.47
N ALA A 133 -5.52 -3.46 -19.36
CA ALA A 133 -5.30 -4.14 -18.08
C ALA A 133 -6.49 -5.05 -17.72
N SER A 134 -6.41 -5.74 -16.56
CA SER A 134 -7.46 -6.64 -16.11
C SER A 134 -8.82 -5.95 -15.97
N ILE A 135 -8.85 -4.73 -15.44
CA ILE A 135 -10.10 -4.01 -15.12
C ILE A 135 -10.39 -2.80 -16.00
N ALA A 136 -9.42 -2.31 -16.79
CA ALA A 136 -9.55 -1.09 -17.57
C ALA A 136 -8.74 -1.15 -18.86
N GLN A 137 -8.99 -0.22 -19.77
CA GLN A 137 -8.10 0.10 -20.88
C GLN A 137 -7.88 1.61 -20.96
N VAL A 138 -6.79 2.02 -21.62
CA VAL A 138 -6.40 3.42 -21.74
C VAL A 138 -6.35 3.81 -23.22
N HIS A 139 -7.01 4.92 -23.55
CA HIS A 139 -6.98 5.53 -24.89
C HIS A 139 -6.23 6.85 -24.85
N MET A 140 -5.58 7.19 -25.94
CA MET A 140 -5.12 8.56 -26.16
C MET A 140 -6.29 9.39 -26.68
N ALA A 141 -6.41 10.61 -26.20
CA ALA A 141 -7.37 11.58 -26.68
C ALA A 141 -6.76 12.99 -26.70
N LYS A 142 -7.45 13.92 -27.36
CA LYS A 142 -7.11 15.33 -27.37
C LYS A 142 -8.36 16.14 -27.00
N THR A 143 -8.22 16.99 -26.02
CA THR A 143 -9.31 17.83 -25.55
C THR A 143 -9.59 18.99 -26.52
N PRO A 144 -10.77 19.63 -26.49
CA PRO A 144 -11.06 20.81 -27.30
C PRO A 144 -10.09 21.98 -27.06
N GLU A 145 -9.45 22.03 -25.90
CA GLU A 145 -8.41 23.00 -25.58
C GLU A 145 -7.05 22.65 -26.21
N GLY A 146 -6.97 21.54 -26.95
CA GLY A 146 -5.77 21.09 -27.66
C GLY A 146 -4.79 20.27 -26.82
N ASN A 147 -5.14 19.92 -25.56
CA ASN A 147 -4.28 19.13 -24.68
C ASN A 147 -4.37 17.64 -25.00
N LYS A 148 -3.22 16.98 -25.12
CA LYS A 148 -3.19 15.50 -25.16
C LYS A 148 -3.46 14.94 -23.78
N VAL A 149 -4.31 13.89 -23.72
CA VAL A 149 -4.72 13.23 -22.49
C VAL A 149 -4.72 11.71 -22.64
N ALA A 150 -4.57 11.02 -21.53
CA ALA A 150 -4.79 9.58 -21.41
C ALA A 150 -6.14 9.35 -20.71
N VAL A 151 -7.02 8.60 -21.36
CA VAL A 151 -8.37 8.30 -20.86
C VAL A 151 -8.44 6.83 -20.49
N LYS A 152 -8.45 6.55 -19.19
CA LYS A 152 -8.58 5.21 -18.59
C LYS A 152 -10.06 4.92 -18.38
N VAL A 153 -10.55 3.81 -18.93
CA VAL A 153 -11.98 3.43 -18.91
C VAL A 153 -12.11 2.03 -18.33
N LEU A 154 -12.97 1.86 -17.32
CA LEU A 154 -13.23 0.55 -16.72
C LEU A 154 -13.91 -0.39 -17.73
N ARG A 155 -13.59 -1.68 -17.63
CA ARG A 155 -14.22 -2.71 -18.47
C ARG A 155 -15.72 -2.79 -18.23
N PRO A 156 -16.53 -2.93 -19.31
CA PRO A 156 -17.99 -3.02 -19.20
C PRO A 156 -18.38 -4.22 -18.34
N GLY A 157 -19.25 -3.98 -17.36
CA GLY A 157 -19.79 -5.01 -16.50
C GLY A 157 -18.81 -5.63 -15.49
N ILE A 158 -17.59 -5.12 -15.36
CA ILE A 158 -16.57 -5.67 -14.45
C ILE A 158 -17.04 -5.65 -12.98
N ALA A 159 -17.66 -4.57 -12.53
CA ALA A 159 -18.22 -4.47 -11.19
C ALA A 159 -19.30 -5.54 -10.90
N LYS A 160 -20.14 -5.83 -11.91
CA LYS A 160 -21.15 -6.92 -11.83
C LYS A 160 -20.50 -8.29 -11.80
N ALA A 161 -19.37 -8.49 -12.50
CA ALA A 161 -18.62 -9.74 -12.49
C ALA A 161 -18.01 -9.99 -11.11
N PHE A 162 -17.33 -9.01 -10.52
CA PHE A 162 -16.83 -9.08 -9.15
C PHE A 162 -17.93 -9.35 -8.14
N GLY A 163 -19.03 -8.61 -8.19
CA GLY A 163 -20.16 -8.81 -7.28
C GLY A 163 -20.65 -10.25 -7.29
N ARG A 164 -20.77 -10.88 -8.47
CA ARG A 164 -21.19 -12.29 -8.60
C ARG A 164 -20.17 -13.27 -8.01
N ASP A 165 -18.90 -13.01 -8.20
CA ASP A 165 -17.83 -13.88 -7.72
C ASP A 165 -17.71 -13.79 -6.19
N LEU A 166 -17.73 -12.58 -5.65
CA LEU A 166 -17.69 -12.31 -4.21
C LEU A 166 -18.94 -12.83 -3.48
N GLU A 167 -20.15 -12.70 -4.08
CA GLU A 167 -21.36 -13.31 -3.53
C GLU A 167 -21.25 -14.85 -3.44
N ALA A 168 -20.67 -15.49 -4.47
CA ALA A 168 -20.47 -16.94 -4.47
C ALA A 168 -19.45 -17.37 -3.40
N PHE A 169 -18.34 -16.63 -3.26
CA PHE A 169 -17.35 -16.89 -2.20
C PHE A 169 -17.90 -16.67 -0.80
N ARG A 170 -18.66 -15.59 -0.60
CA ARG A 170 -19.30 -15.30 0.69
C ARG A 170 -20.29 -16.40 1.09
N TRP A 171 -21.08 -16.90 0.13
CA TRP A 171 -21.98 -18.01 0.35
C TRP A 171 -21.22 -19.29 0.74
N LEU A 172 -20.12 -19.61 0.04
CA LEU A 172 -19.26 -20.75 0.36
C LEU A 172 -18.61 -20.60 1.74
N ALA A 173 -18.07 -19.43 2.04
CA ALA A 173 -17.47 -19.10 3.33
C ALA A 173 -18.47 -19.29 4.48
N GLY A 174 -19.72 -18.85 4.30
CA GLY A 174 -20.79 -19.05 5.26
C GLY A 174 -21.12 -20.54 5.51
N ILE A 175 -21.06 -21.37 4.46
CA ILE A 175 -21.22 -22.82 4.61
C ILE A 175 -20.07 -23.39 5.45
N PHE A 176 -18.81 -23.02 5.18
CA PHE A 176 -17.68 -23.49 5.96
C PHE A 176 -17.77 -23.07 7.43
N GLU A 177 -18.16 -21.84 7.71
CA GLU A 177 -18.36 -21.35 9.09
C GLU A 177 -19.48 -22.10 9.81
N PHE A 178 -20.53 -22.52 9.07
CA PHE A 178 -21.63 -23.29 9.65
C PHE A 178 -21.19 -24.70 10.06
N PHE A 179 -20.40 -25.41 9.24
CA PHE A 179 -20.03 -26.78 9.44
C PHE A 179 -18.72 -27.00 10.23
N SER A 180 -17.85 -26.01 10.33
CA SER A 180 -16.54 -26.16 10.95
C SER A 180 -16.31 -25.10 12.05
N SER A 181 -15.95 -25.55 13.26
CA SER A 181 -15.57 -24.69 14.37
C SER A 181 -14.26 -23.96 14.08
N GLU A 182 -13.35 -24.61 13.36
CA GLU A 182 -12.08 -24.03 12.93
C GLU A 182 -12.30 -22.92 11.90
N ALA A 183 -13.16 -23.16 10.89
CA ALA A 183 -13.54 -22.13 9.94
C ALA A 183 -14.22 -20.93 10.63
N ARG A 184 -15.04 -21.15 11.66
CA ARG A 184 -15.61 -20.06 12.46
C ARG A 184 -14.54 -19.21 13.16
N ARG A 185 -13.46 -19.81 13.62
CA ARG A 185 -12.33 -19.11 14.22
C ARG A 185 -11.60 -18.24 13.19
N LEU A 186 -11.42 -18.73 11.97
CA LEU A 186 -10.75 -18.03 10.87
C LEU A 186 -11.60 -16.94 10.21
N ARG A 187 -12.94 -16.98 10.41
CA ARG A 187 -13.89 -15.99 9.87
C ARG A 187 -13.75 -15.72 8.36
N PRO A 188 -13.82 -16.73 7.48
CA PRO A 188 -13.63 -16.53 6.04
C PRO A 188 -14.67 -15.61 5.41
N THR A 189 -15.89 -15.48 5.96
CA THR A 189 -16.85 -14.47 5.50
C THR A 189 -16.31 -13.06 5.66
N LYS A 190 -15.64 -12.76 6.79
CA LYS A 190 -15.03 -11.45 7.02
C LYS A 190 -13.85 -11.19 6.08
N VAL A 191 -13.10 -12.23 5.73
CA VAL A 191 -12.02 -12.13 4.73
C VAL A 191 -12.60 -11.73 3.37
N VAL A 192 -13.68 -12.41 2.94
CA VAL A 192 -14.37 -12.08 1.68
C VAL A 192 -14.92 -10.65 1.71
N ASP A 193 -15.50 -10.21 2.83
CA ASP A 193 -16.01 -8.85 2.99
C ASP A 193 -14.87 -7.81 2.86
N THR A 194 -13.73 -8.06 3.50
CA THR A 194 -12.55 -7.18 3.37
C THR A 194 -12.04 -7.10 1.92
N ILE A 195 -12.00 -8.23 1.20
CA ILE A 195 -11.64 -8.24 -0.23
C ILE A 195 -12.66 -7.45 -1.05
N ALA A 196 -13.96 -7.60 -0.73
CA ALA A 196 -15.01 -6.87 -1.41
C ALA A 196 -14.88 -5.34 -1.22
N GLU A 197 -14.53 -4.88 -0.03
CA GLU A 197 -14.26 -3.47 0.26
C GLU A 197 -13.08 -2.93 -0.56
N VAL A 198 -11.97 -3.65 -0.61
CA VAL A 198 -10.79 -3.26 -1.39
C VAL A 198 -11.14 -3.17 -2.88
N ILE A 199 -11.82 -4.18 -3.43
CA ILE A 199 -12.23 -4.17 -4.85
C ILE A 199 -13.24 -3.07 -5.14
N ALA A 200 -14.14 -2.76 -4.22
CA ALA A 200 -15.11 -1.68 -4.41
C ALA A 200 -14.42 -0.30 -4.56
N LEU A 201 -13.33 -0.07 -3.82
CA LEU A 201 -12.51 1.14 -3.97
C LEU A 201 -11.81 1.19 -5.33
N GLU A 202 -11.28 0.07 -5.82
CA GLU A 202 -10.64 0.01 -7.14
C GLU A 202 -11.62 0.17 -8.32
N MET A 203 -12.93 -0.08 -8.10
CA MET A 203 -13.99 0.13 -9.09
C MET A 203 -14.49 1.59 -9.14
N ASP A 204 -13.83 2.49 -8.43
CA ASP A 204 -14.10 3.92 -8.47
C ASP A 204 -12.84 4.69 -8.84
N LEU A 205 -12.68 4.99 -10.14
CA LEU A 205 -11.48 5.68 -10.65
C LEU A 205 -11.27 7.09 -10.07
N ARG A 206 -12.27 7.66 -9.40
CA ARG A 206 -12.11 8.94 -8.67
C ARG A 206 -11.16 8.78 -7.47
N ILE A 207 -11.08 7.58 -6.90
CA ILE A 207 -10.11 7.28 -5.81
C ILE A 207 -8.69 7.29 -6.36
N GLU A 208 -8.47 6.68 -7.53
CA GLU A 208 -7.19 6.72 -8.22
C GLU A 208 -6.83 8.15 -8.65
N ALA A 209 -7.80 8.91 -9.16
CA ALA A 209 -7.66 10.33 -9.49
C ALA A 209 -7.22 11.17 -8.26
N ALA A 210 -7.89 10.96 -7.12
CA ALA A 210 -7.56 11.65 -5.88
C ALA A 210 -6.14 11.29 -5.40
N ALA A 211 -5.74 10.02 -5.52
CA ALA A 211 -4.40 9.57 -5.17
C ALA A 211 -3.33 10.22 -6.08
N ALA A 212 -3.58 10.28 -7.39
CA ALA A 212 -2.72 10.98 -8.34
C ALA A 212 -2.58 12.48 -7.99
N ALA A 213 -3.69 13.15 -7.70
CA ALA A 213 -3.70 14.58 -7.35
C ALA A 213 -2.96 14.84 -6.02
N GLU A 214 -3.13 13.99 -5.00
CA GLU A 214 -2.41 14.08 -3.73
C GLU A 214 -0.90 13.90 -3.95
N LEU A 215 -0.51 12.85 -4.68
CA LEU A 215 0.91 12.59 -4.94
C LEU A 215 1.54 13.72 -5.76
N LYS A 216 0.83 14.25 -6.76
CA LYS A 216 1.29 15.43 -7.52
C LYS A 216 1.49 16.65 -6.63
N HIS A 217 0.57 16.89 -5.70
CA HIS A 217 0.70 17.98 -4.74
C HIS A 217 1.93 17.82 -3.85
N ASN A 218 2.15 16.61 -3.34
CA ASN A 218 3.28 16.30 -2.47
C ASN A 218 4.62 16.41 -3.21
N THR A 219 4.67 16.03 -4.48
CA THR A 219 5.90 16.04 -5.29
C THR A 219 6.12 17.32 -6.09
N LYS A 220 5.29 18.37 -5.92
CA LYS A 220 5.34 19.62 -6.71
C LYS A 220 6.70 20.32 -6.71
N ASP A 221 7.42 20.24 -5.59
CA ASP A 221 8.73 20.87 -5.40
C ASP A 221 9.90 19.91 -5.73
N ASN A 222 9.60 18.69 -6.21
CA ASN A 222 10.61 17.72 -6.64
C ASN A 222 10.94 17.96 -8.14
N PRO A 223 12.14 18.42 -8.49
CA PRO A 223 12.46 18.73 -9.88
C PRO A 223 12.64 17.49 -10.76
N TYR A 224 12.81 16.31 -10.16
CA TYR A 224 13.18 15.07 -10.85
C TYR A 224 12.09 14.00 -10.84
N TYR A 225 10.98 14.23 -10.13
CA TYR A 225 9.85 13.31 -10.09
C TYR A 225 8.56 14.07 -10.40
N ASP A 226 7.69 13.47 -11.19
CA ASP A 226 6.41 14.08 -11.59
C ASP A 226 5.28 13.07 -11.63
N VAL A 227 4.06 13.62 -11.62
CA VAL A 227 2.79 12.90 -11.71
C VAL A 227 1.91 13.68 -12.69
N PRO A 228 1.21 13.04 -13.64
CA PRO A 228 0.30 13.73 -14.55
C PRO A 228 -0.85 14.38 -13.78
N SER A 229 -1.28 15.56 -14.23
CA SER A 229 -2.45 16.23 -13.67
C SER A 229 -3.73 15.50 -14.07
N VAL A 230 -4.69 15.47 -13.16
CA VAL A 230 -6.04 14.93 -13.41
C VAL A 230 -6.90 16.01 -14.06
N ASP A 231 -7.60 15.65 -15.12
CA ASP A 231 -8.69 16.45 -15.70
C ASP A 231 -9.99 16.04 -14.99
N TRP A 232 -10.40 16.84 -14.01
CA TRP A 232 -11.56 16.53 -13.17
C TRP A 232 -12.90 16.70 -13.92
N ASP A 233 -12.94 17.54 -14.93
CA ASP A 233 -14.15 17.75 -15.75
C ASP A 233 -14.46 16.51 -16.63
N ARG A 234 -13.40 15.72 -16.93
CA ARG A 234 -13.48 14.49 -17.72
C ARG A 234 -13.11 13.25 -16.89
N THR A 235 -13.39 13.31 -15.58
CA THR A 235 -13.14 12.20 -14.64
C THR A 235 -14.41 11.88 -13.86
N SER A 236 -14.76 10.60 -13.80
CA SER A 236 -15.95 10.08 -13.16
C SER A 236 -15.64 8.75 -12.46
N ARG A 237 -16.67 8.02 -12.04
CA ARG A 237 -16.49 6.72 -11.40
C ARG A 237 -15.82 5.69 -12.31
N GLN A 238 -16.16 5.69 -13.62
CA GLN A 238 -15.68 4.69 -14.58
C GLN A 238 -14.66 5.23 -15.56
N VAL A 239 -14.37 6.53 -15.52
CA VAL A 239 -13.46 7.22 -16.44
C VAL A 239 -12.47 8.06 -15.64
N LEU A 240 -11.18 7.89 -15.92
CA LEU A 240 -10.10 8.74 -15.38
C LEU A 240 -9.33 9.35 -16.54
N THR A 241 -9.33 10.68 -16.59
CA THR A 241 -8.58 11.44 -17.60
C THR A 241 -7.42 12.15 -16.94
N THR A 242 -6.22 11.92 -17.45
CA THR A 242 -4.99 12.56 -17.00
C THR A 242 -4.24 13.18 -18.17
N ASN A 243 -3.41 14.19 -17.89
CA ASN A 243 -2.52 14.73 -18.90
C ASN A 243 -1.64 13.63 -19.50
N TRP A 244 -1.40 13.72 -20.79
CA TRP A 244 -0.48 12.83 -21.49
C TRP A 244 0.95 13.00 -20.99
N VAL A 245 1.65 11.89 -20.80
CA VAL A 245 3.07 11.89 -20.41
C VAL A 245 3.93 11.72 -21.66
N ASP A 246 4.58 12.80 -22.07
CA ASP A 246 5.59 12.78 -23.15
C ASP A 246 6.91 12.22 -22.62
N GLY A 247 6.99 10.88 -22.57
CA GLY A 247 8.14 10.18 -22.02
C GLY A 247 8.35 8.81 -22.66
N ILE A 248 9.49 8.20 -22.39
CA ILE A 248 9.86 6.86 -22.85
C ILE A 248 9.70 5.90 -21.68
N SER A 249 8.90 4.84 -21.84
CA SER A 249 8.72 3.84 -20.79
C SER A 249 10.05 3.22 -20.36
N PHE A 250 10.22 2.98 -19.06
CA PHE A 250 11.42 2.33 -18.50
C PHE A 250 11.64 0.89 -19.03
N LYS A 251 10.65 0.30 -19.67
CA LYS A 251 10.81 -0.97 -20.41
C LYS A 251 11.74 -0.85 -21.63
N LYS A 252 11.96 0.39 -22.12
CA LYS A 252 12.63 0.68 -23.40
C LYS A 252 13.99 1.35 -23.20
N LEU A 253 14.89 0.69 -22.48
CA LEU A 253 16.21 1.23 -22.11
C LEU A 253 17.00 1.76 -23.31
N ASP A 254 16.97 1.07 -24.45
CA ASP A 254 17.68 1.47 -25.65
C ASP A 254 17.11 2.78 -26.25
N GLU A 255 15.80 2.97 -26.20
CA GLU A 255 15.14 4.22 -26.64
C GLU A 255 15.51 5.38 -25.69
N ILE A 256 15.57 5.14 -24.37
CA ILE A 256 16.01 6.11 -23.37
C ILE A 256 17.42 6.61 -23.67
N LYS A 257 18.36 5.67 -23.93
CA LYS A 257 19.75 6.02 -24.29
C LYS A 257 19.83 6.78 -25.62
N LYS A 258 19.08 6.37 -26.63
CA LYS A 258 19.03 7.05 -27.95
C LYS A 258 18.47 8.46 -27.86
N ALA A 259 17.55 8.71 -26.93
CA ALA A 259 16.98 10.03 -26.67
C ALA A 259 17.94 10.96 -25.89
N GLY A 260 19.14 10.51 -25.52
CA GLY A 260 20.13 11.28 -24.77
C GLY A 260 19.77 11.44 -23.29
N LEU A 261 18.86 10.61 -22.75
CA LEU A 261 18.57 10.58 -21.33
C LEU A 261 19.58 9.68 -20.61
N ASP A 262 19.94 10.05 -19.39
CA ASP A 262 20.95 9.36 -18.58
C ASP A 262 20.26 8.31 -17.67
N PRO A 263 20.44 6.99 -17.94
CA PRO A 263 19.87 5.95 -17.12
C PRO A 263 20.36 5.96 -15.65
N ASN A 264 21.60 6.42 -15.41
CA ASN A 264 22.12 6.51 -14.04
C ASN A 264 21.36 7.55 -13.23
N LYS A 265 21.13 8.72 -13.84
CA LYS A 265 20.34 9.79 -13.23
C LYS A 265 18.88 9.38 -13.03
N LEU A 266 18.29 8.68 -13.98
CA LEU A 266 16.92 8.16 -13.86
C LEU A 266 16.81 7.15 -12.71
N ALA A 267 17.79 6.28 -12.53
CA ALA A 267 17.83 5.32 -11.42
C ALA A 267 17.96 6.06 -10.07
N GLU A 268 18.87 7.03 -9.94
CA GLU A 268 18.98 7.86 -8.74
C GLU A 268 17.68 8.60 -8.43
N ASN A 269 17.08 9.26 -9.44
CA ASN A 269 15.87 10.04 -9.30
C ASN A 269 14.65 9.17 -8.89
N LEU A 270 14.58 7.92 -9.40
CA LEU A 270 13.57 6.95 -8.98
C LEU A 270 13.69 6.63 -7.50
N VAL A 271 14.90 6.29 -7.04
CA VAL A 271 15.15 5.93 -5.63
C VAL A 271 14.87 7.10 -4.71
N GLN A 272 15.38 8.28 -5.04
CA GLN A 272 15.18 9.50 -4.24
C GLN A 272 13.71 9.94 -4.25
N GLY A 273 13.04 9.84 -5.39
CA GLY A 273 11.61 10.14 -5.52
C GLY A 273 10.76 9.25 -4.62
N PHE A 274 10.99 7.95 -4.67
CA PHE A 274 10.28 6.97 -3.82
C PHE A 274 10.52 7.21 -2.32
N LEU A 275 11.79 7.34 -1.92
CA LEU A 275 12.12 7.58 -0.52
C LEU A 275 11.60 8.92 -0.01
N GLY A 276 11.63 9.95 -0.86
CA GLY A 276 11.04 11.25 -0.55
C GLY A 276 9.55 11.13 -0.24
N GLN A 277 8.79 10.43 -1.07
CA GLN A 277 7.37 10.15 -0.84
C GLN A 277 7.14 9.38 0.47
N ALA A 278 7.92 8.34 0.73
CA ALA A 278 7.77 7.53 1.92
C ALA A 278 8.13 8.28 3.21
N LEU A 279 9.25 9.01 3.22
CA LEU A 279 9.75 9.68 4.43
C LEU A 279 9.15 11.07 4.64
N ASN A 280 9.07 11.94 3.60
CA ASN A 280 8.56 13.29 3.77
C ASN A 280 7.04 13.33 3.90
N ASP A 281 6.34 12.59 3.01
CA ASP A 281 4.90 12.70 2.88
C ASP A 281 4.17 11.56 3.62
N GLY A 282 4.83 10.40 3.76
CA GLY A 282 4.22 9.18 4.26
C GLY A 282 3.14 8.65 3.32
N PHE A 283 3.13 9.12 2.08
CA PHE A 283 2.22 8.71 1.02
C PHE A 283 3.05 8.43 -0.23
N PHE A 284 3.09 7.18 -0.67
CA PHE A 284 3.99 6.74 -1.73
C PHE A 284 3.30 5.81 -2.74
N HIS A 285 3.79 5.86 -3.97
CA HIS A 285 3.40 4.94 -5.02
C HIS A 285 3.92 3.54 -4.71
N ALA A 286 3.02 2.57 -4.59
CA ALA A 286 3.37 1.24 -4.12
C ALA A 286 3.48 0.18 -5.23
N ASP A 287 3.50 0.61 -6.51
CA ASP A 287 3.62 -0.27 -7.67
C ASP A 287 4.55 0.31 -8.75
N LEU A 288 5.83 0.52 -8.37
CA LEU A 288 6.88 1.14 -9.19
C LEU A 288 7.50 0.18 -10.22
N HIS A 289 6.69 -0.61 -10.91
CA HIS A 289 7.22 -1.44 -11.98
C HIS A 289 7.52 -0.63 -13.26
N GLN A 290 8.41 -1.12 -14.12
CA GLN A 290 8.88 -0.44 -15.33
C GLN A 290 7.75 0.03 -16.27
N GLY A 291 6.58 -0.62 -16.21
CA GLY A 291 5.40 -0.25 -17.01
C GLY A 291 4.72 1.04 -16.57
N ASN A 292 4.84 1.38 -15.28
CA ASN A 292 4.23 2.55 -14.68
C ASN A 292 5.19 3.76 -14.61
N LEU A 293 6.40 3.63 -15.16
CA LEU A 293 7.45 4.65 -15.09
C LEU A 293 7.89 5.11 -16.46
N PHE A 294 8.01 6.42 -16.63
CA PHE A 294 8.43 7.07 -17.87
C PHE A 294 9.62 7.98 -17.62
N ALA A 295 10.61 7.90 -18.51
CA ALA A 295 11.74 8.80 -18.58
C ALA A 295 11.35 10.02 -19.41
N CYS A 296 11.31 11.18 -18.80
CA CYS A 296 10.97 12.46 -19.43
C CYS A 296 12.18 13.37 -19.57
N LYS A 297 12.01 14.47 -20.33
CA LYS A 297 13.05 15.47 -20.57
C LYS A 297 13.68 15.95 -19.24
N GLY A 298 15.02 16.09 -19.23
CA GLY A 298 15.76 16.49 -18.04
C GLY A 298 15.97 15.34 -17.02
N ASN A 299 15.88 14.09 -17.47
CA ASN A 299 15.98 12.89 -16.64
C ASN A 299 14.91 12.82 -15.53
N LYS A 300 13.75 13.46 -15.78
CA LYS A 300 12.64 13.41 -14.84
C LYS A 300 11.95 12.04 -14.94
N VAL A 301 11.64 11.45 -13.80
CA VAL A 301 10.83 10.25 -13.68
C VAL A 301 9.37 10.65 -13.53
N THR A 302 8.50 10.17 -14.39
CA THR A 302 7.05 10.38 -14.26
C THR A 302 6.37 9.05 -14.04
N ALA A 303 5.62 8.95 -12.93
CA ALA A 303 4.82 7.76 -12.64
C ALA A 303 3.41 7.91 -13.17
N ILE A 304 2.82 6.77 -13.54
CA ILE A 304 1.42 6.62 -13.92
C ILE A 304 0.80 5.44 -13.17
N ASP A 305 -0.52 5.30 -13.20
CA ASP A 305 -1.30 4.25 -12.52
C ASP A 305 -1.17 4.30 -10.98
N PHE A 306 -2.11 4.98 -10.34
CA PHE A 306 -2.11 5.24 -8.89
C PHE A 306 -3.11 4.35 -8.14
N GLY A 307 -3.45 3.19 -8.70
CA GLY A 307 -4.37 2.22 -8.10
C GLY A 307 -3.86 1.60 -6.82
N ILE A 308 -2.53 1.53 -6.62
CA ILE A 308 -1.92 0.97 -5.40
C ILE A 308 -1.01 2.02 -4.76
N MET A 309 -1.49 2.59 -3.64
CA MET A 309 -0.73 3.58 -2.87
C MET A 309 -0.48 3.07 -1.45
N GLY A 310 0.66 3.43 -0.89
CA GLY A 310 1.00 3.14 0.51
C GLY A 310 0.89 4.38 1.39
N ARG A 311 0.49 4.16 2.67
CA ARG A 311 0.50 5.22 3.70
C ARG A 311 1.21 4.75 4.94
N ILE A 312 2.08 5.60 5.46
CA ILE A 312 2.75 5.41 6.76
C ILE A 312 2.63 6.70 7.58
N ASP A 313 2.28 6.54 8.84
CA ASP A 313 2.13 7.67 9.75
C ASP A 313 3.49 8.26 10.19
N LEU A 314 3.47 9.41 10.82
CA LEU A 314 4.69 10.10 11.23
C LEU A 314 5.52 9.29 12.24
N LYS A 315 4.87 8.54 13.13
CA LYS A 315 5.56 7.67 14.10
C LYS A 315 6.34 6.56 13.37
N THR A 316 5.69 5.90 12.42
CA THR A 316 6.31 4.87 11.57
C THR A 316 7.46 5.44 10.73
N ARG A 317 7.29 6.64 10.14
CA ARG A 317 8.35 7.32 9.37
C ARG A 317 9.59 7.62 10.22
N LYS A 318 9.39 8.13 11.44
CA LYS A 318 10.48 8.40 12.40
C LYS A 318 11.23 7.11 12.73
N GLY A 319 10.51 6.05 13.09
CA GLY A 319 11.15 4.77 13.40
C GLY A 319 11.86 4.13 12.21
N LEU A 320 11.28 4.23 11.00
CA LEU A 320 11.92 3.76 9.78
C LEU A 320 13.24 4.51 9.51
N ALA A 321 13.23 5.84 9.66
CA ALA A 321 14.45 6.64 9.52
C ALA A 321 15.50 6.29 10.58
N ASP A 322 15.10 6.04 11.84
CA ASP A 322 15.99 5.57 12.90
C ASP A 322 16.59 4.20 12.57
N ILE A 323 15.81 3.29 12.02
CA ILE A 323 16.28 1.96 11.60
C ILE A 323 17.29 2.11 10.46
N LEU A 324 16.95 2.87 9.41
CA LEU A 324 17.84 3.07 8.26
C LEU A 324 19.13 3.79 8.66
N TYR A 325 19.04 4.82 9.48
CA TYR A 325 20.19 5.55 10.02
C TYR A 325 21.05 4.64 10.88
N GLY A 326 20.44 3.84 11.75
CA GLY A 326 21.13 2.88 12.60
C GLY A 326 21.92 1.83 11.79
N PHE A 327 21.34 1.30 10.71
CA PHE A 327 22.08 0.39 9.83
C PHE A 327 23.24 1.08 9.12
N ALA A 328 23.04 2.31 8.62
CA ALA A 328 24.08 3.08 7.97
C ALA A 328 25.28 3.40 8.90
N HIS A 329 25.03 3.55 10.20
CA HIS A 329 26.03 3.89 11.22
C HIS A 329 26.39 2.73 12.16
N GLN A 330 25.87 1.51 11.92
CA GLN A 330 26.10 0.31 12.75
C GLN A 330 25.63 0.48 14.22
N ASP A 331 24.66 1.36 14.42
CA ASP A 331 24.04 1.60 15.72
C ASP A 331 22.87 0.63 15.95
N TYR A 332 23.22 -0.61 16.33
CA TYR A 332 22.24 -1.68 16.57
C TYR A 332 21.35 -1.43 17.79
N ASP A 333 21.80 -0.59 18.72
CA ASP A 333 20.99 -0.19 19.86
C ASP A 333 19.84 0.71 19.43
N ARG A 334 20.12 1.70 18.59
CA ARG A 334 19.12 2.57 17.98
C ARG A 334 18.09 1.78 17.16
N ILE A 335 18.54 0.80 16.37
CA ILE A 335 17.65 -0.05 15.58
C ILE A 335 16.72 -0.86 16.51
N ALA A 336 17.28 -1.53 17.54
CA ALA A 336 16.49 -2.31 18.47
C ALA A 336 15.47 -1.42 19.19
N LYS A 337 15.91 -0.27 19.71
CA LYS A 337 15.04 0.69 20.37
C LYS A 337 13.88 1.13 19.48
N ALA A 338 14.14 1.49 18.22
CA ALA A 338 13.10 1.88 17.28
C ALA A 338 12.04 0.79 17.09
N HIS A 339 12.42 -0.49 17.03
CA HIS A 339 11.47 -1.59 16.90
C HIS A 339 10.57 -1.76 18.13
N PHE A 340 11.12 -1.60 19.34
CA PHE A 340 10.32 -1.65 20.56
C PHE A 340 9.41 -0.43 20.71
N ASP A 341 9.92 0.77 20.44
CA ASP A 341 9.16 2.04 20.52
C ASP A 341 7.98 2.09 19.52
N LEU A 342 8.15 1.45 18.35
CA LEU A 342 7.09 1.29 17.36
C LEU A 342 6.07 0.19 17.74
N GLY A 343 6.39 -0.66 18.73
CA GLY A 343 5.58 -1.81 19.10
C GLY A 343 5.63 -2.94 18.06
N TYR A 344 6.67 -2.98 17.23
CA TYR A 344 6.87 -4.10 16.29
C TYR A 344 7.33 -5.36 17.01
N VAL A 345 8.17 -5.18 18.01
CA VAL A 345 8.58 -6.24 18.94
C VAL A 345 7.75 -6.09 20.22
N PRO A 346 7.05 -7.14 20.70
CA PRO A 346 6.35 -7.12 21.97
C PRO A 346 7.26 -6.76 23.14
N ALA A 347 6.74 -5.99 24.10
CA ALA A 347 7.52 -5.49 25.24
C ALA A 347 8.04 -6.58 26.19
N ASP A 348 7.49 -7.79 26.11
CA ASP A 348 7.90 -8.97 26.88
C ASP A 348 9.09 -9.72 26.27
N GLN A 349 9.53 -9.34 25.07
CA GLN A 349 10.69 -9.92 24.39
C GLN A 349 11.99 -9.39 24.96
N ASP A 350 13.04 -10.24 24.92
CA ASP A 350 14.38 -9.90 25.40
C ASP A 350 15.08 -8.90 24.45
N TYR A 351 15.19 -7.66 24.91
CA TYR A 351 15.84 -6.57 24.17
C TYR A 351 17.26 -6.92 23.72
N THR A 352 18.05 -7.56 24.62
CA THR A 352 19.45 -7.88 24.33
C THR A 352 19.56 -8.95 23.26
N LYS A 353 18.71 -9.98 23.31
CA LYS A 353 18.67 -11.02 22.27
C LYS A 353 18.21 -10.45 20.93
N PHE A 354 17.20 -9.57 20.93
CA PHE A 354 16.75 -8.91 19.71
C PHE A 354 17.87 -8.05 19.11
N LYS A 355 18.54 -7.22 19.90
CA LYS A 355 19.70 -6.43 19.44
C LYS A 355 20.80 -7.32 18.85
N GLN A 356 21.07 -8.48 19.45
CA GLN A 356 22.04 -9.44 18.95
C GLN A 356 21.60 -10.03 17.58
N ALA A 357 20.32 -10.34 17.43
CA ALA A 357 19.78 -10.84 16.17
C ALA A 357 19.87 -9.79 15.04
N ILE A 358 19.54 -8.53 15.35
CA ILE A 358 19.71 -7.42 14.40
C ILE A 358 21.18 -7.24 14.01
N ARG A 359 22.09 -7.35 14.98
CA ARG A 359 23.55 -7.31 14.71
C ARG A 359 23.97 -8.45 13.80
N ALA A 360 23.49 -9.66 14.01
CA ALA A 360 23.80 -10.82 13.16
C ALA A 360 23.35 -10.63 11.69
N ILE A 361 22.29 -9.85 11.47
CA ILE A 361 21.83 -9.45 10.11
C ILE A 361 22.72 -8.34 9.55
N GLY A 362 23.10 -7.36 10.37
CA GLY A 362 23.85 -6.18 9.92
C GLY A 362 25.34 -6.43 9.71
N GLU A 363 26.01 -7.15 10.63
CA GLU A 363 27.47 -7.38 10.58
C GLU A 363 27.96 -8.01 9.27
N PRO A 364 27.31 -9.03 8.68
CA PRO A 364 27.74 -9.59 7.39
C PRO A 364 27.72 -8.59 6.23
N VAL A 365 27.05 -7.46 6.43
CA VAL A 365 26.90 -6.39 5.45
C VAL A 365 27.97 -5.31 5.66
N VAL A 366 28.53 -5.23 6.86
CA VAL A 366 29.62 -4.31 7.23
C VAL A 366 30.88 -4.62 6.42
N GLY A 367 31.50 -3.59 5.85
CA GLY A 367 32.74 -3.72 5.07
C GLY A 367 32.55 -4.24 3.63
N LYS A 368 31.34 -4.60 3.25
CA LYS A 368 31.03 -4.83 1.84
C LYS A 368 30.81 -3.52 1.11
N PRO A 369 31.21 -3.42 -0.18
CA PRO A 369 30.79 -2.28 -0.97
C PRO A 369 29.26 -2.16 -0.93
N LEU A 370 28.76 -0.96 -0.67
CA LEU A 370 27.31 -0.71 -0.52
C LEU A 370 26.51 -1.19 -1.75
N ARG A 371 27.13 -1.27 -2.92
CA ARG A 371 26.57 -1.87 -4.15
C ARG A 371 26.23 -3.36 -4.05
N GLU A 372 26.85 -4.08 -3.09
CA GLU A 372 26.59 -5.50 -2.85
C GLU A 372 25.49 -5.74 -1.83
N ILE A 373 24.95 -4.67 -1.25
CA ILE A 373 23.93 -4.70 -0.21
C ILE A 373 22.59 -4.26 -0.77
N SER A 374 21.70 -5.23 -0.97
CA SER A 374 20.31 -4.98 -1.34
C SER A 374 19.52 -4.52 -0.10
N ALA A 375 18.98 -3.30 -0.14
CA ALA A 375 18.11 -2.79 0.92
C ALA A 375 16.84 -3.65 1.06
N GLY A 376 16.29 -4.13 -0.05
CA GLY A 376 15.16 -5.05 -0.06
C GLY A 376 15.49 -6.39 0.59
N ARG A 377 16.69 -6.95 0.35
CA ARG A 377 17.15 -8.19 0.99
C ARG A 377 17.35 -8.00 2.49
N LEU A 378 17.91 -6.87 2.90
CA LEU A 378 18.10 -6.54 4.33
C LEU A 378 16.75 -6.48 5.06
N LEU A 379 15.76 -5.81 4.47
CA LEU A 379 14.40 -5.82 4.99
C LEU A 379 13.79 -7.22 5.01
N GLY A 380 14.02 -8.05 3.98
CA GLY A 380 13.58 -9.45 3.95
C GLY A 380 14.13 -10.26 5.12
N GLN A 381 15.44 -10.18 5.39
CA GLN A 381 16.06 -10.85 6.53
C GLN A 381 15.52 -10.36 7.88
N LEU A 382 15.21 -9.07 7.98
CA LEU A 382 14.56 -8.51 9.16
C LEU A 382 13.18 -9.14 9.38
N PHE A 383 12.41 -9.37 8.31
CA PHE A 383 11.12 -10.06 8.38
C PHE A 383 11.25 -11.55 8.78
N GLU A 384 12.30 -12.26 8.36
CA GLU A 384 12.56 -13.62 8.85
C GLU A 384 12.75 -13.67 10.36
N THR A 385 13.33 -12.61 10.92
CA THR A 385 13.48 -12.46 12.38
C THR A 385 12.14 -12.24 13.09
N THR A 386 11.11 -11.80 12.36
CA THR A 386 9.78 -11.50 12.93
C THR A 386 9.17 -12.69 13.66
N ALA A 387 9.29 -13.89 13.08
CA ALA A 387 8.75 -15.12 13.69
C ALA A 387 9.44 -15.47 15.01
N THR A 388 10.76 -15.26 15.09
CA THR A 388 11.57 -15.57 16.28
C THR A 388 11.20 -14.70 17.49
N PHE A 389 10.81 -13.46 17.25
CA PHE A 389 10.50 -12.48 18.30
C PHE A 389 9.00 -12.14 18.37
N ASN A 390 8.12 -12.98 17.81
CA ASN A 390 6.66 -12.77 17.79
C ASN A 390 6.26 -11.35 17.32
N MET A 391 7.00 -10.81 16.36
CA MET A 391 6.75 -9.45 15.89
C MET A 391 5.40 -9.35 15.17
N HIS A 392 4.67 -8.27 15.42
CA HIS A 392 3.44 -7.99 14.71
C HIS A 392 3.74 -7.50 13.29
N THR A 393 3.24 -8.24 12.31
CA THR A 393 3.38 -7.86 10.90
C THR A 393 2.51 -6.64 10.59
N GLN A 394 3.13 -5.60 10.07
CA GLN A 394 2.43 -4.37 9.66
C GLN A 394 2.24 -4.38 8.14
N PRO A 395 1.00 -4.47 7.60
CA PRO A 395 0.75 -4.57 6.17
C PRO A 395 1.40 -3.44 5.35
N GLN A 396 1.40 -2.22 5.89
CA GLN A 396 2.02 -1.06 5.25
C GLN A 396 3.54 -1.19 5.10
N LEU A 397 4.23 -1.88 6.03
CA LEU A 397 5.68 -2.12 5.92
C LEU A 397 6.01 -3.18 4.89
N ILE A 398 5.15 -4.20 4.75
CA ILE A 398 5.31 -5.22 3.70
C ILE A 398 5.13 -4.56 2.32
N LEU A 399 4.14 -3.68 2.19
CA LEU A 399 3.93 -2.92 0.96
C LEU A 399 5.14 -2.02 0.65
N LEU A 400 5.68 -1.34 1.66
CA LEU A 400 6.89 -0.53 1.53
C LEU A 400 8.09 -1.37 1.09
N GLN A 401 8.30 -2.55 1.72
CA GLN A 401 9.36 -3.49 1.35
C GLN A 401 9.21 -3.96 -0.11
N LYS A 402 8.01 -4.40 -0.49
CA LYS A 402 7.72 -4.79 -1.88
C LYS A 402 8.12 -3.68 -2.85
N THR A 403 7.68 -2.46 -2.56
CA THR A 403 7.96 -1.31 -3.41
C THR A 403 9.44 -1.02 -3.49
N MET A 404 10.15 -1.12 -2.37
CA MET A 404 11.61 -0.93 -2.32
C MET A 404 12.36 -1.97 -3.17
N VAL A 405 11.99 -3.25 -3.07
CA VAL A 405 12.56 -4.32 -3.91
C VAL A 405 12.25 -4.09 -5.38
N THR A 406 11.03 -3.65 -5.70
CA THR A 406 10.64 -3.34 -7.08
C THR A 406 11.43 -2.15 -7.63
N ALA A 407 11.53 -1.07 -6.87
CA ALA A 407 12.30 0.12 -7.24
C ALA A 407 13.79 -0.19 -7.41
N GLU A 408 14.36 -1.01 -6.52
CA GLU A 408 15.73 -1.52 -6.63
C GLU A 408 15.93 -2.32 -7.92
N GLY A 409 15.04 -3.25 -8.24
CA GLY A 409 15.09 -4.03 -9.47
C GLY A 409 15.02 -3.17 -10.73
N VAL A 410 14.17 -2.13 -10.72
CA VAL A 410 14.06 -1.16 -11.82
C VAL A 410 15.33 -0.30 -11.91
N ALA A 411 15.85 0.16 -10.80
CA ALA A 411 17.09 0.97 -10.76
C ALA A 411 18.29 0.17 -11.26
N LEU A 412 18.44 -1.10 -10.87
CA LEU A 412 19.49 -2.01 -11.36
C LEU A 412 19.39 -2.28 -12.87
N ASN A 413 18.17 -2.35 -13.43
CA ASN A 413 18.01 -2.48 -14.88
C ASN A 413 18.47 -1.22 -15.65
N LEU A 414 18.31 -0.04 -15.06
CA LEU A 414 18.78 1.22 -15.64
C LEU A 414 20.29 1.39 -15.46
N ASN A 415 20.78 1.09 -14.28
CA ASN A 415 22.19 1.19 -13.87
C ASN A 415 22.56 -0.03 -13.02
N PRO A 416 23.23 -1.05 -13.60
CA PRO A 416 23.67 -2.24 -12.87
C PRO A 416 24.65 -1.96 -11.72
N ASP A 417 25.35 -0.84 -11.76
CA ASP A 417 26.34 -0.43 -10.76
C ASP A 417 25.76 0.52 -9.70
N ILE A 418 24.45 0.77 -9.69
CA ILE A 418 23.84 1.68 -8.75
C ILE A 418 24.03 1.19 -7.31
N ASN A 419 24.41 2.12 -6.46
CA ASN A 419 24.44 1.91 -5.03
C ASN A 419 23.19 2.54 -4.40
N MET A 420 22.23 1.69 -4.00
CA MET A 420 20.97 2.15 -3.43
C MET A 420 21.14 2.99 -2.15
N TRP A 421 22.17 2.70 -1.35
CA TRP A 421 22.45 3.45 -0.12
C TRP A 421 23.02 4.85 -0.42
N GLU A 422 23.91 4.93 -1.39
CA GLU A 422 24.45 6.24 -1.82
C GLU A 422 23.38 7.10 -2.48
N ALA A 423 22.54 6.48 -3.33
CA ALA A 423 21.40 7.15 -3.95
C ALA A 423 20.37 7.62 -2.91
N SER A 424 20.19 6.87 -1.83
CA SER A 424 19.21 7.14 -0.75
C SER A 424 19.72 8.18 0.25
N ARG A 425 21.04 8.27 0.46
CA ARG A 425 21.68 9.07 1.51
C ARG A 425 21.19 10.52 1.56
N PRO A 426 21.13 11.29 0.45
CA PRO A 426 20.72 12.68 0.50
C PRO A 426 19.31 12.88 1.08
N VAL A 427 18.40 11.97 0.77
CA VAL A 427 17.01 12.03 1.27
C VAL A 427 16.96 11.69 2.76
N ILE A 428 17.65 10.64 3.17
CA ILE A 428 17.69 10.17 4.57
C ILE A 428 18.34 11.23 5.47
N GLU A 429 19.53 11.73 5.10
CA GLU A 429 20.26 12.73 5.89
C GLU A 429 19.48 14.04 6.01
N LYS A 430 18.88 14.51 4.92
CA LYS A 430 18.01 15.69 4.93
C LYS A 430 16.83 15.45 5.89
N TRP A 431 16.14 14.33 5.75
CA TRP A 431 14.99 14.03 6.58
C TRP A 431 15.34 13.91 8.07
N VAL A 432 16.44 13.23 8.40
CA VAL A 432 16.94 13.11 9.78
C VAL A 432 17.30 14.49 10.36
N SER A 433 17.97 15.32 9.59
CA SER A 433 18.34 16.67 10.05
C SER A 433 17.11 17.56 10.30
N GLU A 434 16.09 17.44 9.48
CA GLU A 434 14.86 18.22 9.57
C GLU A 434 13.89 17.74 10.66
N ASN A 435 13.88 16.42 10.96
CA ASN A 435 12.85 15.81 11.81
C ASN A 435 13.38 15.20 13.13
N LEU A 436 14.65 14.85 13.20
CA LEU A 436 15.25 14.18 14.38
C LEU A 436 16.38 14.99 15.01
N SER A 437 16.68 16.17 14.51
CA SER A 437 17.64 17.06 15.18
C SER A 437 17.09 17.60 16.51
N PRO A 438 17.93 17.93 17.50
CA PRO A 438 17.47 18.51 18.77
C PRO A 438 16.58 19.74 18.57
N ILE A 439 16.91 20.58 17.57
CA ILE A 439 16.13 21.76 17.23
C ILE A 439 14.75 21.38 16.66
N ALA A 440 14.68 20.35 15.82
CA ALA A 440 13.42 19.86 15.26
C ALA A 440 12.52 19.28 16.36
N ILE A 441 13.08 18.51 17.29
CA ILE A 441 12.35 17.93 18.44
C ILE A 441 11.80 19.05 19.33
N LEU A 442 12.59 20.08 19.61
CA LEU A 442 12.15 21.24 20.39
C LEU A 442 11.03 21.99 19.69
N LYS A 443 11.15 22.22 18.38
CA LYS A 443 10.13 22.90 17.58
C LYS A 443 8.80 22.11 17.54
N GLU A 444 8.88 20.80 17.39
CA GLU A 444 7.71 19.92 17.41
C GLU A 444 7.06 19.88 18.81
N GLY A 445 7.88 19.77 19.87
CA GLY A 445 7.41 19.82 21.26
C GLY A 445 6.69 21.15 21.56
N ALA A 446 7.24 22.27 21.13
CA ALA A 446 6.62 23.59 21.26
C ALA A 446 5.28 23.68 20.48
N LYS A 447 5.24 23.15 19.25
CA LYS A 447 4.03 23.11 18.43
C LYS A 447 2.95 22.25 19.05
N THR A 448 3.29 21.03 19.51
CA THR A 448 2.34 20.11 20.16
C THR A 448 1.80 20.71 21.47
N THR A 449 2.66 21.37 22.25
CA THR A 449 2.25 22.08 23.48
C THR A 449 1.28 23.22 23.15
N PHE A 450 1.58 24.01 22.13
CA PHE A 450 0.71 25.10 21.68
C PHE A 450 -0.64 24.59 21.15
N GLU A 451 -0.65 23.53 20.34
CA GLU A 451 -1.88 22.90 19.83
C GLU A 451 -2.73 22.30 20.95
N THR A 452 -2.09 21.71 21.97
CA THR A 452 -2.78 21.19 23.16
C THR A 452 -3.38 22.32 23.99
N LEU A 453 -2.64 23.41 24.17
CA LEU A 453 -3.13 24.61 24.84
C LEU A 453 -4.30 25.27 24.08
N ALA A 454 -4.23 25.30 22.76
CA ALA A 454 -5.29 25.84 21.91
C ALA A 454 -6.59 25.01 21.97
N ARG A 455 -6.50 23.70 22.27
CA ARG A 455 -7.67 22.80 22.45
C ARG A 455 -8.24 22.80 23.85
N LEU A 456 -7.54 23.37 24.83
CA LEU A 456 -8.01 23.41 26.21
C LEU A 456 -9.44 24.02 26.40
N PRO A 457 -9.82 25.12 25.71
CA PRO A 457 -11.17 25.63 25.81
C PRO A 457 -12.23 24.60 25.37
N GLN A 458 -12.00 23.87 24.29
CA GLN A 458 -12.92 22.83 23.82
C GLN A 458 -13.01 21.66 24.81
N ILE A 459 -11.88 21.21 25.35
CA ILE A 459 -11.86 20.14 26.36
C ILE A 459 -12.65 20.57 27.61
N ILE A 460 -12.55 21.84 28.01
CA ILE A 460 -13.31 22.38 29.13
C ILE A 460 -14.80 22.39 28.82
N GLU A 461 -15.20 22.82 27.62
CA GLU A 461 -16.60 22.78 27.15
C GLU A 461 -17.15 21.35 27.09
N ASP A 462 -16.42 20.41 26.56
CA ASP A 462 -16.81 18.99 26.49
C ASP A 462 -17.00 18.40 27.89
N VAL A 463 -16.09 18.72 28.82
CA VAL A 463 -16.21 18.31 30.23
C VAL A 463 -17.43 18.97 30.91
N GLU A 464 -17.71 20.24 30.64
CA GLU A 464 -18.92 20.90 31.15
C GLU A 464 -20.21 20.28 30.60
N GLN A 465 -20.22 19.90 29.30
CA GLN A 465 -21.37 19.20 28.70
C GLN A 465 -21.60 17.83 29.33
N VAL A 466 -20.52 17.03 29.54
CA VAL A 466 -20.60 15.71 30.20
C VAL A 466 -21.12 15.87 31.65
N ILE A 467 -20.68 16.91 32.39
CA ILE A 467 -21.16 17.19 33.73
C ILE A 467 -22.64 17.59 33.73
N HIS A 468 -23.09 18.33 32.70
CA HIS A 468 -24.50 18.71 32.56
C HIS A 468 -25.41 17.54 32.11
N GLN A 469 -24.87 16.54 31.41
CA GLN A 469 -25.61 15.35 30.94
C GLN A 469 -25.69 14.23 32.00
N MET A 470 -24.95 14.32 33.11
CA MET A 470 -25.10 13.36 34.20
C MET A 470 -26.47 13.51 34.84
N PRO A 471 -27.31 12.44 34.87
CA PRO A 471 -28.62 12.49 35.45
C PRO A 471 -28.54 12.99 36.92
N GLU A 472 -29.44 13.90 37.30
CA GLU A 472 -29.60 14.40 38.66
C GLU A 472 -29.82 13.24 39.64
N MET A 473 -28.75 12.76 40.26
CA MET A 473 -28.89 12.05 41.53
C MET A 473 -29.36 13.07 42.57
N GLN A 474 -30.67 13.01 42.82
CA GLN A 474 -31.34 13.85 43.78
C GLN A 474 -30.63 13.80 45.12
N SER A 475 -30.48 15.02 45.67
CA SER A 475 -30.23 15.36 47.05
C SER A 475 -28.95 14.81 47.72
N LYS A 476 -27.95 15.60 47.73
CA LYS A 476 -27.18 16.08 48.91
C LYS A 476 -25.94 16.85 48.45
N SER A 477 -26.02 18.16 48.68
CA SER A 477 -24.89 19.07 48.83
C SER A 477 -24.36 19.80 47.58
N ALA A 478 -24.79 21.05 47.46
CA ALA A 478 -24.09 22.08 46.71
C ALA A 478 -22.56 22.17 47.06
N ARG A 479 -22.19 21.72 48.26
CA ARG A 479 -20.81 21.65 48.76
C ARG A 479 -19.98 20.60 47.99
N ARG A 480 -20.59 19.51 47.52
CA ARG A 480 -19.87 18.45 46.79
C ARG A 480 -19.62 18.84 45.32
N ARG A 481 -20.49 19.67 44.72
CA ARG A 481 -20.29 20.23 43.36
C ARG A 481 -19.11 21.21 43.31
N SER A 482 -18.99 22.04 44.33
CA SER A 482 -17.89 22.99 44.47
C SER A 482 -16.55 22.29 44.66
N SER A 483 -16.50 21.21 45.46
CA SER A 483 -15.27 20.43 45.66
C SER A 483 -14.87 19.57 44.44
N LEU A 484 -15.84 19.07 43.65
CA LEU A 484 -15.57 18.37 42.42
C LEU A 484 -15.03 19.30 41.33
N LYS A 485 -15.60 20.52 41.21
CA LYS A 485 -15.05 21.56 40.33
C LYS A 485 -13.64 21.97 40.73
N LEU A 486 -13.41 22.20 42.04
CA LEU A 486 -12.07 22.52 42.56
C LEU A 486 -11.05 21.36 42.32
N PHE A 487 -11.48 20.12 42.49
CA PHE A 487 -10.69 18.94 42.25
C PHE A 487 -10.32 18.77 40.75
N MET A 488 -11.28 19.01 39.85
CA MET A 488 -11.08 19.01 38.41
C MET A 488 -10.15 20.14 37.95
N TYR A 489 -10.33 21.36 38.48
CA TYR A 489 -9.39 22.46 38.24
C TYR A 489 -7.99 22.18 38.80
N GLY A 490 -7.88 21.44 39.91
CA GLY A 490 -6.63 20.95 40.47
C GLY A 490 -5.94 19.92 39.57
N ILE A 491 -6.70 18.99 38.97
CA ILE A 491 -6.18 18.02 38.03
C ILE A 491 -5.70 18.70 36.74
N VAL A 492 -6.49 19.58 36.17
CA VAL A 492 -6.13 20.35 34.97
C VAL A 492 -4.91 21.24 35.25
N GLY A 493 -4.88 21.93 36.39
CA GLY A 493 -3.74 22.73 36.80
C GLY A 493 -2.46 21.88 37.07
N GLY A 494 -2.63 20.69 37.63
CA GLY A 494 -1.55 19.75 37.89
C GLY A 494 -0.99 19.14 36.58
N LEU A 495 -1.85 18.83 35.62
CA LEU A 495 -1.44 18.36 34.28
C LEU A 495 -0.73 19.47 33.50
N LEU A 496 -1.20 20.70 33.59
CA LEU A 496 -0.54 21.87 32.99
C LEU A 496 0.82 22.13 33.64
N GLY A 497 0.90 22.10 34.97
CA GLY A 497 2.15 22.27 35.72
C GLY A 497 3.17 21.19 35.43
N SER A 498 2.71 19.92 35.28
CA SER A 498 3.59 18.81 34.92
C SER A 498 4.05 18.87 33.46
N ALA A 499 3.19 19.32 32.51
CA ALA A 499 3.57 19.52 31.12
C ALA A 499 4.60 20.65 30.96
N ILE A 500 4.40 21.77 31.66
CA ILE A 500 5.35 22.90 31.70
C ILE A 500 6.64 22.48 32.39
N GLY A 501 6.57 21.78 33.53
CA GLY A 501 7.71 21.27 34.26
C GLY A 501 8.53 20.26 33.45
N TYR A 502 7.86 19.36 32.72
CA TYR A 502 8.52 18.41 31.81
C TYR A 502 9.18 19.12 30.63
N SER A 503 8.54 20.13 30.05
CA SER A 503 9.11 20.93 28.97
C SER A 503 10.32 21.74 29.43
N LEU A 504 10.29 22.31 30.66
CA LEU A 504 11.43 22.99 31.29
C LEU A 504 12.54 22.01 31.67
N TYR A 505 12.21 20.85 32.20
CA TYR A 505 13.16 19.79 32.50
C TYR A 505 13.92 19.31 31.26
N MET A 506 13.20 19.11 30.13
CA MET A 506 13.81 18.75 28.85
C MET A 506 14.69 19.89 28.28
N LEU A 507 14.35 21.15 28.58
CA LEU A 507 15.14 22.33 28.20
C LEU A 507 16.45 22.48 29.02
N LEU A 508 16.49 21.93 30.24
CA LEU A 508 17.62 22.04 31.16
C LEU A 508 18.58 20.86 31.08
N ILE A 509 18.19 19.73 30.48
CA ILE A 509 19.01 18.50 30.36
C ILE A 509 19.66 18.36 28.97
N ASN A 510 19.24 19.15 27.97
CA ASN A 510 19.89 19.28 26.67
C ASN A 510 20.62 20.65 26.58
#